data_7a2a96202e2faa3d751a07a6eb954e5c
#
_entry.id   7a2a96202e2faa3d751a07a6eb954e5c
#
_cell.length_a   1.000
_cell.length_b   1.000
_cell.length_c   1.000
_cell.angle_alpha   90.00
_cell.angle_beta   90.00
_cell.angle_gamma   90.00
#
_symmetry.space_group_name_H-M   'P 1'
#
loop_
_entity.id
_entity.type
_entity.pdbx_description
1 polymer ?
#
loop_
_entity_poly.entity_id
_entity_poly.type
_entity_poly.pdbx_seq_one_letter_code
_entity_poly.pdbx_strand_id
1 'polypeptide(L)'
;MLHADACIVGAGAGGAVVAAELAEGGMDVVLLEEGPVHDPDSFDASTPRMLARLYRDGGQTVTVGLPSILLPSGRGVGGTTLINSGTCFRTPARVLERWHSEFGIDVSEESMAPYFERVEAALSVSEVTPELAGGNARVARTGAERLGWSHGYLRRNAKGCVGSGVCTLGCPASAKQHTGITYVPRAQQAGAKILSGVHARRVILERGRARGVLARSAAGENVEVRAATVVLAAGTVHTPLLLARSGAGGSSGQLGRNLSIHPATAIFARMPQVVDMSVGVPQSFYVDEFAAEGFMFEGAAGPPAYAAMALPLTGRAHAEAMADYRRLALFGLMVSDSSRGSVHAIGERAVIRYDLGREDLMRFRAGMERVRELLYAAGARKVLLPLPEGVQPREARARELKLMAFHPLGTARADASAERGVLDGDLRVHGLQGLYVADGAAVPSSLGVNPQLTIMALATRLAHKLLGREAGSSAVARSTAG
;
A
#
# COMPACT_ATOMS: atom_id res chain seq x y z
N MET A 1 -21.27 4.73 -24.78
CA MET A 1 -21.59 5.62 -23.65
C MET A 1 -22.35 4.82 -22.61
N LEU A 2 -21.97 4.92 -21.35
CA LEU A 2 -22.63 4.29 -20.19
C LEU A 2 -23.13 5.40 -19.26
N HIS A 3 -24.21 5.12 -18.52
CA HIS A 3 -24.73 6.01 -17.48
C HIS A 3 -24.70 5.28 -16.14
N ALA A 4 -24.39 5.99 -15.05
CA ALA A 4 -24.39 5.49 -13.69
C ALA A 4 -24.56 6.65 -12.71
N ASP A 5 -24.88 6.38 -11.44
CA ASP A 5 -24.86 7.35 -10.36
C ASP A 5 -23.41 7.71 -9.98
N ALA A 6 -22.55 6.67 -9.95
CA ALA A 6 -21.14 6.81 -9.63
C ALA A 6 -20.22 6.09 -10.63
N CYS A 7 -19.14 6.78 -11.01
CA CYS A 7 -18.03 6.21 -11.79
C CYS A 7 -16.76 6.17 -10.92
N ILE A 8 -16.24 4.97 -10.69
CA ILE A 8 -15.05 4.74 -9.87
C ILE A 8 -13.88 4.39 -10.79
N VAL A 9 -12.70 4.96 -10.57
CA VAL A 9 -11.49 4.70 -11.35
C VAL A 9 -10.46 3.98 -10.50
N GLY A 10 -10.19 2.71 -10.82
CA GLY A 10 -9.22 1.83 -10.14
C GLY A 10 -9.89 0.85 -9.18
N ALA A 11 -9.58 -0.45 -9.33
CA ALA A 11 -10.10 -1.56 -8.51
C ALA A 11 -9.18 -1.95 -7.34
N GLY A 12 -8.32 -1.02 -6.87
CA GLY A 12 -7.40 -1.22 -5.75
C GLY A 12 -8.07 -1.08 -4.38
N ALA A 13 -7.25 -0.84 -3.34
CA ALA A 13 -7.67 -0.78 -1.94
C ALA A 13 -8.81 0.22 -1.68
N GLY A 14 -8.79 1.39 -2.32
CA GLY A 14 -9.84 2.38 -2.10
C GLY A 14 -11.03 2.23 -3.04
N GLY A 15 -10.78 2.15 -4.37
CA GLY A 15 -11.86 2.18 -5.35
C GLY A 15 -12.78 0.97 -5.29
N ALA A 16 -12.25 -0.24 -5.05
CA ALA A 16 -13.08 -1.43 -4.89
C ALA A 16 -13.98 -1.33 -3.65
N VAL A 17 -13.49 -0.74 -2.55
CA VAL A 17 -14.28 -0.49 -1.34
C VAL A 17 -15.42 0.47 -1.64
N VAL A 18 -15.11 1.64 -2.24
CA VAL A 18 -16.15 2.62 -2.58
C VAL A 18 -17.20 2.00 -3.52
N ALA A 19 -16.75 1.23 -4.54
CA ALA A 19 -17.67 0.60 -5.48
C ALA A 19 -18.62 -0.39 -4.79
N ALA A 20 -18.12 -1.23 -3.88
CA ALA A 20 -18.94 -2.17 -3.14
C ALA A 20 -19.93 -1.47 -2.20
N GLU A 21 -19.44 -0.52 -1.39
CA GLU A 21 -20.27 0.20 -0.44
C GLU A 21 -21.39 1.01 -1.13
N LEU A 22 -21.09 1.68 -2.25
CA LEU A 22 -22.09 2.46 -2.99
C LEU A 22 -23.11 1.55 -3.69
N ALA A 23 -22.68 0.45 -4.31
CA ALA A 23 -23.57 -0.49 -4.97
C ALA A 23 -24.50 -1.20 -3.96
N GLU A 24 -23.96 -1.67 -2.83
CA GLU A 24 -24.76 -2.22 -1.71
C GLU A 24 -25.68 -1.15 -1.10
N GLY A 25 -25.34 0.13 -1.26
CA GLY A 25 -26.18 1.28 -0.91
C GLY A 25 -27.29 1.57 -1.90
N GLY A 26 -27.37 0.85 -3.01
CA GLY A 26 -28.41 0.98 -4.04
C GLY A 26 -28.08 1.96 -5.16
N MET A 27 -26.83 2.46 -5.27
CA MET A 27 -26.40 3.29 -6.41
C MET A 27 -26.03 2.43 -7.63
N ASP A 28 -26.34 2.91 -8.84
CA ASP A 28 -25.79 2.33 -10.08
C ASP A 28 -24.31 2.74 -10.19
N VAL A 29 -23.39 1.74 -10.18
CA VAL A 29 -21.94 1.95 -10.13
C VAL A 29 -21.26 1.35 -11.34
N VAL A 30 -20.37 2.14 -11.98
CA VAL A 30 -19.40 1.65 -12.97
C VAL A 30 -18.00 1.80 -12.40
N LEU A 31 -17.26 0.69 -12.31
CA LEU A 31 -15.86 0.66 -11.91
C LEU A 31 -14.96 0.37 -13.11
N LEU A 32 -14.01 1.26 -13.37
CA LEU A 32 -13.01 1.15 -14.44
C LEU A 32 -11.68 0.69 -13.87
N GLU A 33 -11.08 -0.37 -14.40
CA GLU A 33 -9.74 -0.84 -14.06
C GLU A 33 -8.90 -1.02 -15.33
N GLU A 34 -7.70 -0.47 -15.37
CA GLU A 34 -6.83 -0.54 -16.55
C GLU A 34 -6.19 -1.92 -16.76
N GLY A 35 -5.96 -2.66 -15.67
CA GLY A 35 -5.35 -3.98 -15.73
C GLY A 35 -6.37 -5.10 -15.93
N PRO A 36 -5.90 -6.33 -16.20
CA PRO A 36 -6.76 -7.48 -16.39
C PRO A 36 -7.29 -8.04 -15.05
N VAL A 37 -8.25 -8.94 -15.15
CA VAL A 37 -8.57 -9.90 -14.10
C VAL A 37 -7.50 -10.98 -14.11
N HIS A 38 -6.96 -11.32 -12.95
CA HIS A 38 -6.00 -12.42 -12.80
C HIS A 38 -6.69 -13.63 -12.18
N ASP A 39 -6.55 -14.78 -12.84
CA ASP A 39 -6.98 -16.05 -12.31
C ASP A 39 -6.04 -16.51 -11.19
N PRO A 40 -6.53 -16.74 -9.97
CA PRO A 40 -5.71 -17.24 -8.86
C PRO A 40 -4.98 -18.56 -9.14
N ASP A 41 -5.55 -19.45 -9.93
CA ASP A 41 -4.95 -20.73 -10.30
C ASP A 41 -3.68 -20.55 -11.16
N SER A 42 -3.50 -19.35 -11.72
CA SER A 42 -2.33 -18.99 -12.50
C SER A 42 -1.18 -18.40 -11.65
N PHE A 43 -1.36 -18.24 -10.35
CA PHE A 43 -0.32 -17.72 -9.45
C PHE A 43 0.63 -18.84 -9.02
N ASP A 44 1.92 -18.56 -9.00
CA ASP A 44 2.96 -19.51 -8.61
C ASP A 44 4.16 -18.82 -7.94
N ALA A 45 5.18 -19.63 -7.58
CA ALA A 45 6.39 -19.12 -6.95
C ALA A 45 7.44 -18.58 -7.95
N SER A 46 7.14 -18.52 -9.25
CA SER A 46 8.06 -18.01 -10.27
C SER A 46 8.13 -16.48 -10.19
N THR A 47 9.11 -15.96 -9.46
CA THR A 47 9.30 -14.51 -9.26
C THR A 47 9.32 -13.74 -10.58
N PRO A 48 10.11 -14.09 -11.64
CA PRO A 48 10.12 -13.31 -12.87
C PRO A 48 8.75 -13.29 -13.58
N ARG A 49 8.06 -14.42 -13.61
CA ARG A 49 6.75 -14.54 -14.27
C ARG A 49 5.70 -13.69 -13.54
N MET A 50 5.64 -13.77 -12.21
CA MET A 50 4.66 -13.04 -11.43
C MET A 50 4.95 -11.53 -11.41
N LEU A 51 6.21 -11.12 -11.39
CA LEU A 51 6.58 -9.71 -11.56
C LEU A 51 6.09 -9.17 -12.91
N ALA A 52 6.31 -9.88 -14.00
CA ALA A 52 5.85 -9.47 -15.33
C ALA A 52 4.32 -9.39 -15.45
N ARG A 53 3.59 -10.25 -14.74
CA ARG A 53 2.12 -10.34 -14.84
C ARG A 53 1.37 -9.41 -13.91
N LEU A 54 1.80 -9.32 -12.65
CA LEU A 54 1.03 -8.69 -11.58
C LEU A 54 1.48 -7.25 -11.29
N TYR A 55 2.73 -6.94 -11.65
CA TYR A 55 3.31 -5.66 -11.32
C TYR A 55 3.29 -4.71 -12.53
N ARG A 56 3.07 -3.45 -12.25
CA ARG A 56 3.29 -2.39 -13.23
C ARG A 56 4.78 -2.35 -13.60
N ASP A 57 5.07 -2.24 -14.89
CA ASP A 57 6.43 -2.17 -15.44
C ASP A 57 7.35 -3.30 -14.93
N GLY A 58 6.79 -4.50 -14.70
CA GLY A 58 7.54 -5.63 -14.15
C GLY A 58 8.11 -5.38 -12.75
N GLY A 59 7.55 -4.44 -11.99
CA GLY A 59 8.02 -4.04 -10.66
C GLY A 59 9.23 -3.10 -10.66
N GLN A 60 9.62 -2.54 -11.83
CA GLN A 60 10.81 -1.72 -12.00
C GLN A 60 10.57 -0.21 -11.91
N THR A 61 9.42 0.22 -11.39
CA THR A 61 9.17 1.64 -11.14
C THR A 61 10.15 2.16 -10.07
N VAL A 62 10.85 3.24 -10.36
CA VAL A 62 11.86 3.84 -9.47
C VAL A 62 11.65 5.34 -9.32
N THR A 63 12.15 5.90 -8.20
CA THR A 63 12.21 7.36 -8.02
C THR A 63 13.46 7.94 -8.66
N VAL A 64 13.35 9.19 -9.12
CA VAL A 64 14.48 10.04 -9.46
C VAL A 64 14.86 10.83 -8.20
N GLY A 65 16.11 10.70 -7.74
CA GLY A 65 16.60 11.32 -6.52
C GLY A 65 17.76 10.57 -5.88
N LEU A 66 18.14 10.97 -4.68
CA LEU A 66 19.24 10.36 -3.93
C LEU A 66 18.77 9.81 -2.58
N PRO A 67 18.84 8.48 -2.42
CA PRO A 67 19.12 7.46 -3.45
C PRO A 67 17.91 7.26 -4.37
N SER A 68 18.11 6.63 -5.52
CA SER A 68 16.99 6.09 -6.29
C SER A 68 16.34 4.95 -5.52
N ILE A 69 15.00 4.97 -5.39
CA ILE A 69 14.24 4.04 -4.55
C ILE A 69 13.29 3.24 -5.44
N LEU A 70 13.32 1.91 -5.31
CA LEU A 70 12.39 1.02 -5.98
C LEU A 70 10.99 1.19 -5.35
N LEU A 71 9.98 1.44 -6.19
CA LEU A 71 8.59 1.71 -5.77
C LEU A 71 7.60 0.85 -6.58
N PRO A 72 7.56 -0.47 -6.38
CA PRO A 72 6.70 -1.36 -7.15
C PRO A 72 5.22 -1.15 -6.82
N SER A 73 4.37 -1.31 -7.81
CA SER A 73 2.91 -1.27 -7.67
C SER A 73 2.24 -2.38 -8.47
N GLY A 74 1.05 -2.81 -8.04
CA GLY A 74 0.25 -3.81 -8.73
C GLY A 74 -0.55 -3.23 -9.89
N ARG A 75 -0.90 -4.08 -10.85
CA ARG A 75 -1.74 -3.76 -12.00
C ARG A 75 -2.72 -4.89 -12.29
N GLY A 76 -4.01 -4.62 -12.15
CA GLY A 76 -5.10 -5.59 -12.35
C GLY A 76 -6.25 -5.36 -11.40
N VAL A 77 -7.31 -6.13 -11.55
CA VAL A 77 -8.45 -6.12 -10.62
C VAL A 77 -7.97 -6.59 -9.25
N GLY A 78 -7.96 -5.68 -8.29
CA GLY A 78 -7.32 -5.84 -6.99
C GLY A 78 -6.17 -4.85 -6.74
N GLY A 79 -5.65 -4.20 -7.78
CA GLY A 79 -4.56 -3.23 -7.69
C GLY A 79 -3.35 -3.75 -6.91
N THR A 80 -2.74 -2.91 -6.08
CA THR A 80 -1.59 -3.31 -5.25
C THR A 80 -1.95 -4.32 -4.14
N THR A 81 -3.23 -4.52 -3.79
CA THR A 81 -3.63 -5.57 -2.84
C THR A 81 -3.38 -6.99 -3.37
N LEU A 82 -3.23 -7.17 -4.70
CA LEU A 82 -2.81 -8.42 -5.34
C LEU A 82 -1.40 -8.87 -4.92
N ILE A 83 -0.51 -7.91 -4.67
CA ILE A 83 0.92 -8.13 -4.54
C ILE A 83 1.50 -7.74 -3.17
N ASN A 84 0.70 -7.14 -2.29
CA ASN A 84 1.16 -6.82 -0.94
C ASN A 84 1.28 -8.09 -0.07
N SER A 85 1.95 -7.95 1.07
CA SER A 85 2.06 -9.05 2.04
C SER A 85 0.84 -9.23 2.93
N GLY A 86 -0.15 -8.37 2.79
CA GLY A 86 -1.41 -8.47 3.55
C GLY A 86 -1.31 -7.98 5.00
N THR A 87 -0.29 -7.22 5.34
CA THR A 87 -0.12 -6.64 6.68
C THR A 87 -1.18 -5.58 6.96
N CYS A 88 -1.79 -5.65 8.14
CA CYS A 88 -2.92 -4.85 8.57
C CYS A 88 -2.63 -4.13 9.89
N PHE A 89 -2.36 -2.82 9.80
CA PHE A 89 -2.32 -1.91 10.94
C PHE A 89 -3.42 -0.87 10.80
N ARG A 90 -4.09 -0.53 11.90
CA ARG A 90 -4.90 0.69 11.97
C ARG A 90 -3.99 1.91 12.00
N THR A 91 -4.50 3.07 11.57
CA THR A 91 -3.77 4.34 11.71
C THR A 91 -3.48 4.58 13.19
N PRO A 92 -2.21 4.83 13.57
CA PRO A 92 -1.89 5.14 14.97
C PRO A 92 -2.62 6.40 15.48
N ALA A 93 -3.07 6.38 16.73
CA ALA A 93 -3.80 7.50 17.36
C ALA A 93 -3.08 8.84 17.18
N ARG A 94 -1.76 8.88 17.42
CA ARG A 94 -0.93 10.09 17.23
C ARG A 94 -0.98 10.66 15.81
N VAL A 95 -1.21 9.82 14.79
CA VAL A 95 -1.33 10.26 13.39
C VAL A 95 -2.71 10.86 13.14
N LEU A 96 -3.76 10.27 13.69
CA LEU A 96 -5.12 10.82 13.63
C LEU A 96 -5.21 12.16 14.35
N GLU A 97 -4.64 12.27 15.54
CA GLU A 97 -4.54 13.53 16.30
C GLU A 97 -3.81 14.61 15.50
N ARG A 98 -2.72 14.23 14.83
CA ARG A 98 -1.99 15.13 13.94
C ARG A 98 -2.83 15.55 12.73
N TRP A 99 -3.63 14.66 12.15
CA TRP A 99 -4.51 15.01 11.04
C TRP A 99 -5.60 15.99 11.48
N HIS A 100 -6.11 15.81 12.69
CA HIS A 100 -7.06 16.74 13.27
C HIS A 100 -6.42 18.13 13.53
N SER A 101 -5.28 18.17 14.20
CA SER A 101 -4.64 19.42 14.62
C SER A 101 -3.93 20.19 13.50
N GLU A 102 -3.18 19.50 12.62
CA GLU A 102 -2.38 20.16 11.58
C GLU A 102 -3.15 20.35 10.26
N PHE A 103 -4.00 19.39 9.89
CA PHE A 103 -4.70 19.38 8.60
C PHE A 103 -6.20 19.74 8.73
N GLY A 104 -6.71 19.89 9.94
CA GLY A 104 -8.12 20.24 10.20
C GLY A 104 -9.11 19.17 9.75
N ILE A 105 -8.66 17.89 9.65
CA ILE A 105 -9.51 16.79 9.24
C ILE A 105 -10.20 16.23 10.49
N ASP A 106 -11.51 16.17 10.45
CA ASP A 106 -12.33 15.69 11.57
C ASP A 106 -12.31 14.14 11.61
N VAL A 107 -11.22 13.60 12.20
CA VAL A 107 -11.00 12.17 12.46
C VAL A 107 -10.37 11.98 13.83
N SER A 108 -10.78 10.92 14.51
CA SER A 108 -10.21 10.45 15.77
C SER A 108 -10.14 8.92 15.74
N GLU A 109 -9.49 8.32 16.72
CA GLU A 109 -9.50 6.86 16.89
C GLU A 109 -10.94 6.33 17.03
N GLU A 110 -11.75 6.99 17.84
CA GLU A 110 -13.16 6.64 18.07
C GLU A 110 -14.00 6.76 16.78
N SER A 111 -13.91 7.89 16.08
CA SER A 111 -14.69 8.14 14.85
C SER A 111 -14.30 7.24 13.70
N MET A 112 -13.04 6.76 13.66
CA MET A 112 -12.55 5.85 12.63
C MET A 112 -12.71 4.37 12.96
N ALA A 113 -12.90 4.01 14.24
CA ALA A 113 -13.00 2.61 14.69
C ALA A 113 -14.06 1.80 13.91
N PRO A 114 -15.31 2.26 13.71
CA PRO A 114 -16.33 1.50 13.00
C PRO A 114 -15.94 1.19 11.54
N TYR A 115 -15.21 2.10 10.89
CA TYR A 115 -14.73 1.90 9.52
C TYR A 115 -13.58 0.90 9.45
N PHE A 116 -12.67 0.92 10.42
CA PHE A 116 -11.64 -0.11 10.54
C PHE A 116 -12.24 -1.48 10.80
N GLU A 117 -13.16 -1.60 11.74
CA GLU A 117 -13.83 -2.86 12.08
C GLU A 117 -14.57 -3.47 10.88
N ARG A 118 -15.28 -2.62 10.12
CA ARG A 118 -15.98 -3.06 8.90
C ARG A 118 -15.00 -3.61 7.85
N VAL A 119 -13.87 -2.92 7.64
CA VAL A 119 -12.84 -3.38 6.70
C VAL A 119 -12.15 -4.64 7.21
N GLU A 120 -11.79 -4.72 8.49
CA GLU A 120 -11.17 -5.89 9.11
C GLU A 120 -12.06 -7.12 9.01
N ALA A 121 -13.35 -6.98 9.26
CA ALA A 121 -14.34 -8.06 9.10
C ALA A 121 -14.45 -8.52 7.64
N ALA A 122 -14.58 -7.58 6.69
CA ALA A 122 -14.68 -7.88 5.26
C ALA A 122 -13.44 -8.60 4.71
N LEU A 123 -12.27 -8.30 5.26
CA LEU A 123 -10.99 -8.89 4.87
C LEU A 123 -10.58 -10.10 5.73
N SER A 124 -11.39 -10.52 6.70
CA SER A 124 -11.05 -11.59 7.65
C SER A 124 -9.69 -11.36 8.32
N VAL A 125 -9.46 -10.14 8.82
CA VAL A 125 -8.18 -9.76 9.44
C VAL A 125 -8.01 -10.50 10.77
N SER A 126 -6.91 -11.25 10.87
CA SER A 126 -6.55 -12.00 12.06
C SER A 126 -5.04 -11.99 12.30
N GLU A 127 -4.62 -12.26 13.51
CA GLU A 127 -3.21 -12.40 13.85
C GLU A 127 -2.63 -13.68 13.24
N VAL A 128 -1.37 -13.61 12.81
CA VAL A 128 -0.62 -14.77 12.32
C VAL A 128 -0.29 -15.68 13.50
N THR A 129 -0.63 -16.97 13.40
CA THR A 129 -0.28 -17.92 14.45
C THR A 129 1.22 -18.27 14.41
N PRO A 130 1.82 -18.63 15.56
CA PRO A 130 3.23 -18.99 15.64
C PRO A 130 3.64 -20.09 14.65
N GLU A 131 2.75 -21.04 14.36
CA GLU A 131 2.98 -22.18 13.47
C GLU A 131 3.14 -21.71 12.02
N LEU A 132 2.35 -20.73 11.61
CA LEU A 132 2.37 -20.15 10.26
C LEU A 132 3.46 -19.09 10.08
N ALA A 133 3.95 -18.52 11.17
CA ALA A 133 4.89 -17.37 11.11
C ALA A 133 6.26 -17.72 10.50
N GLY A 134 6.66 -18.98 10.52
CA GLY A 134 7.91 -19.46 9.90
C GLY A 134 9.18 -19.20 10.71
N GLY A 135 10.33 -19.62 10.15
CA GLY A 135 11.64 -19.55 10.81
C GLY A 135 12.14 -18.13 11.01
N ASN A 136 11.84 -17.25 10.05
CA ASN A 136 12.27 -15.85 10.08
C ASN A 136 11.66 -15.09 11.27
N ALA A 137 10.37 -15.28 11.54
CA ALA A 137 9.69 -14.71 12.71
C ALA A 137 10.28 -15.21 14.05
N ARG A 138 10.64 -16.51 14.11
CA ARG A 138 11.29 -17.06 15.32
C ARG A 138 12.63 -16.39 15.63
N VAL A 139 13.42 -16.06 14.59
CA VAL A 139 14.68 -15.30 14.75
C VAL A 139 14.40 -13.93 15.36
N ALA A 140 13.44 -13.16 14.79
CA ALA A 140 13.09 -11.83 15.33
C ALA A 140 12.59 -11.89 16.77
N ARG A 141 11.65 -12.81 17.03
CA ARG A 141 11.08 -13.03 18.36
C ARG A 141 12.18 -13.31 19.37
N THR A 142 13.09 -14.25 19.08
CA THR A 142 14.20 -14.59 19.97
C THR A 142 15.07 -13.37 20.29
N GLY A 143 15.38 -12.55 19.28
CA GLY A 143 16.17 -11.33 19.50
C GLY A 143 15.43 -10.29 20.34
N ALA A 144 14.16 -10.02 20.01
CA ALA A 144 13.34 -9.04 20.71
C ALA A 144 13.10 -9.44 22.18
N GLU A 145 12.76 -10.70 22.44
CA GLU A 145 12.58 -11.21 23.81
C GLU A 145 13.86 -11.08 24.65
N ARG A 146 15.04 -11.38 24.07
CA ARG A 146 16.32 -11.24 24.78
C ARG A 146 16.69 -9.79 25.09
N LEU A 147 16.23 -8.85 24.28
CA LEU A 147 16.49 -7.42 24.47
C LEU A 147 15.39 -6.72 25.27
N GLY A 148 14.27 -7.39 25.53
CA GLY A 148 13.11 -6.80 26.20
C GLY A 148 12.38 -5.77 25.35
N TRP A 149 12.46 -5.87 24.02
CA TRP A 149 11.84 -4.91 23.11
C TRP A 149 10.37 -5.24 22.82
N SER A 150 9.57 -4.20 22.58
CA SER A 150 8.18 -4.32 22.15
C SER A 150 8.08 -4.99 20.78
N HIS A 151 7.25 -6.03 20.67
CA HIS A 151 7.11 -6.83 19.46
C HIS A 151 5.77 -7.56 19.42
N GLY A 152 5.42 -8.12 18.27
CA GLY A 152 4.23 -8.97 18.13
C GLY A 152 4.12 -9.70 16.80
N TYR A 153 3.15 -10.59 16.72
CA TYR A 153 2.74 -11.18 15.46
C TYR A 153 1.86 -10.19 14.68
N LEU A 154 2.07 -10.13 13.37
CA LEU A 154 1.31 -9.23 12.50
C LEU A 154 -0.13 -9.71 12.31
N ARG A 155 -1.06 -8.77 12.31
CA ARG A 155 -2.42 -9.01 11.82
C ARG A 155 -2.42 -8.93 10.29
N ARG A 156 -3.18 -9.81 9.62
CA ARG A 156 -3.19 -9.93 8.17
C ARG A 156 -4.57 -10.24 7.64
N ASN A 157 -4.84 -9.73 6.43
CA ASN A 157 -6.04 -10.07 5.67
C ASN A 157 -5.87 -11.43 4.97
N ALA A 158 -6.04 -12.52 5.73
CA ALA A 158 -5.90 -13.87 5.20
C ALA A 158 -6.90 -14.83 5.85
N LYS A 159 -7.55 -15.67 5.02
CA LYS A 159 -8.47 -16.72 5.44
C LYS A 159 -7.99 -18.06 4.89
N GLY A 160 -7.75 -19.04 5.78
CA GLY A 160 -7.25 -20.36 5.35
C GLY A 160 -5.82 -20.33 4.80
N CYS A 161 -4.93 -19.51 5.40
CA CYS A 161 -3.54 -19.41 4.97
C CYS A 161 -2.80 -20.73 5.19
N VAL A 162 -2.07 -21.19 4.18
CA VAL A 162 -1.27 -22.43 4.22
C VAL A 162 0.24 -22.17 4.32
N GLY A 163 0.66 -20.92 4.52
CA GLY A 163 2.08 -20.57 4.68
C GLY A 163 2.93 -20.77 3.43
N SER A 164 2.36 -20.58 2.22
CA SER A 164 3.05 -20.81 0.94
C SER A 164 4.26 -19.90 0.65
N GLY A 165 4.48 -18.85 1.44
CA GLY A 165 5.64 -17.96 1.31
C GLY A 165 5.61 -16.98 0.13
N VAL A 166 4.56 -16.97 -0.71
CA VAL A 166 4.52 -16.22 -1.99
C VAL A 166 3.49 -15.10 -2.04
N CYS A 167 3.16 -14.49 -0.92
CA CYS A 167 2.10 -13.45 -0.85
C CYS A 167 2.31 -12.29 -1.84
N THR A 168 3.56 -11.89 -2.08
CA THR A 168 3.91 -10.81 -3.01
C THR A 168 3.89 -11.23 -4.48
N LEU A 169 3.70 -12.50 -4.75
CA LEU A 169 3.60 -13.09 -6.10
C LEU A 169 2.18 -13.56 -6.44
N GLY A 170 1.17 -13.01 -5.78
CA GLY A 170 -0.19 -13.53 -5.76
C GLY A 170 -0.36 -14.53 -4.60
N CYS A 171 -1.47 -15.21 -4.55
CA CYS A 171 -1.74 -16.22 -3.53
C CYS A 171 -2.42 -17.44 -4.19
N PRO A 172 -1.67 -18.51 -4.52
CA PRO A 172 -2.24 -19.68 -5.20
C PRO A 172 -3.37 -20.37 -4.43
N ALA A 173 -3.36 -20.25 -3.10
CA ALA A 173 -4.40 -20.78 -2.23
C ALA A 173 -5.62 -19.83 -2.07
N SER A 174 -5.65 -18.67 -2.76
CA SER A 174 -6.67 -17.63 -2.59
C SER A 174 -6.92 -17.21 -1.13
N ALA A 175 -5.98 -17.50 -0.24
CA ALA A 175 -6.09 -17.22 1.19
C ALA A 175 -5.96 -15.71 1.50
N LYS A 176 -5.08 -14.98 0.77
CA LYS A 176 -4.92 -13.54 0.93
C LYS A 176 -6.15 -12.81 0.38
N GLN A 177 -6.86 -12.11 1.24
CA GLN A 177 -8.13 -11.44 0.97
C GLN A 177 -7.90 -10.08 0.29
N HIS A 178 -7.39 -10.09 -0.97
CA HIS A 178 -7.25 -8.89 -1.78
C HIS A 178 -8.60 -8.42 -2.33
N THR A 179 -8.71 -7.14 -2.72
CA THR A 179 -9.99 -6.55 -3.13
C THR A 179 -10.63 -7.23 -4.34
N GLY A 180 -9.83 -7.84 -5.22
CA GLY A 180 -10.35 -8.58 -6.38
C GLY A 180 -11.17 -9.83 -6.05
N ILE A 181 -10.99 -10.42 -4.85
CA ILE A 181 -11.80 -11.59 -4.41
C ILE A 181 -12.73 -11.25 -3.24
N THR A 182 -12.68 -10.04 -2.71
CA THR A 182 -13.53 -9.60 -1.60
C THR A 182 -14.52 -8.52 -2.06
N TYR A 183 -14.08 -7.29 -2.21
CA TYR A 183 -14.95 -6.16 -2.50
C TYR A 183 -15.46 -6.12 -3.94
N VAL A 184 -14.64 -6.51 -4.93
CA VAL A 184 -15.10 -6.52 -6.34
C VAL A 184 -16.26 -7.50 -6.56
N PRO A 185 -16.23 -8.77 -6.09
CA PRO A 185 -17.39 -9.65 -6.17
C PRO A 185 -18.62 -9.12 -5.43
N ARG A 186 -18.45 -8.47 -4.26
CA ARG A 186 -19.56 -7.83 -3.54
C ARG A 186 -20.21 -6.72 -4.37
N ALA A 187 -19.37 -5.84 -4.97
CA ALA A 187 -19.86 -4.80 -5.86
C ALA A 187 -20.65 -5.38 -7.04
N GLN A 188 -20.16 -6.46 -7.68
CA GLN A 188 -20.83 -7.14 -8.79
C GLN A 188 -22.16 -7.77 -8.36
N GLN A 189 -22.20 -8.45 -7.21
CA GLN A 189 -23.42 -9.03 -6.64
C GLN A 189 -24.47 -7.96 -6.34
N ALA A 190 -24.04 -6.75 -5.98
CA ALA A 190 -24.91 -5.59 -5.76
C ALA A 190 -25.24 -4.83 -7.06
N GLY A 191 -24.87 -5.36 -8.24
CA GLY A 191 -25.24 -4.79 -9.55
C GLY A 191 -24.21 -3.87 -10.19
N ALA A 192 -23.04 -3.60 -9.57
CA ALA A 192 -22.02 -2.76 -10.17
C ALA A 192 -21.43 -3.38 -11.44
N LYS A 193 -21.17 -2.55 -12.46
CA LYS A 193 -20.49 -2.94 -13.71
C LYS A 193 -18.98 -2.74 -13.56
N ILE A 194 -18.23 -3.82 -13.65
CA ILE A 194 -16.77 -3.79 -13.57
C ILE A 194 -16.19 -3.92 -14.98
N LEU A 195 -15.46 -2.89 -15.44
CA LEU A 195 -14.80 -2.85 -16.75
C LEU A 195 -13.29 -2.95 -16.55
N SER A 196 -12.73 -4.15 -16.70
CA SER A 196 -11.29 -4.39 -16.71
C SER A 196 -10.68 -4.15 -18.10
N GLY A 197 -9.38 -3.81 -18.15
CA GLY A 197 -8.71 -3.43 -19.39
C GLY A 197 -9.15 -2.06 -19.93
N VAL A 198 -9.69 -1.19 -19.07
CA VAL A 198 -10.20 0.14 -19.44
C VAL A 198 -9.45 1.22 -18.69
N HIS A 199 -8.61 1.97 -19.41
CA HIS A 199 -7.75 3.02 -18.86
C HIS A 199 -8.47 4.38 -18.87
N ALA A 200 -8.74 4.96 -17.72
CA ALA A 200 -9.29 6.30 -17.57
C ALA A 200 -8.29 7.36 -18.08
N ARG A 201 -8.72 8.21 -18.97
CA ARG A 201 -7.89 9.24 -19.63
C ARG A 201 -8.15 10.63 -19.07
N ARG A 202 -9.40 10.95 -18.76
CA ARG A 202 -9.80 12.29 -18.32
C ARG A 202 -11.13 12.25 -17.58
N VAL A 203 -11.28 13.06 -16.53
CA VAL A 203 -12.58 13.38 -15.91
C VAL A 203 -13.29 14.42 -16.78
N ILE A 204 -14.57 14.25 -17.00
CA ILE A 204 -15.43 15.21 -17.68
C ILE A 204 -15.89 16.23 -16.65
N LEU A 205 -15.49 17.49 -16.83
CA LEU A 205 -15.85 18.60 -15.95
C LEU A 205 -16.70 19.62 -16.71
N GLU A 206 -17.85 19.98 -16.16
CA GLU A 206 -18.76 21.00 -16.72
C GLU A 206 -19.19 21.96 -15.60
N ARG A 207 -18.89 23.25 -15.74
CA ARG A 207 -19.27 24.31 -14.79
C ARG A 207 -18.93 23.97 -13.33
N GLY A 208 -17.69 23.50 -13.09
CA GLY A 208 -17.21 23.16 -11.73
C GLY A 208 -17.77 21.86 -11.15
N ARG A 209 -18.39 20.99 -11.98
CA ARG A 209 -18.96 19.71 -11.56
C ARG A 209 -18.36 18.55 -12.35
N ALA A 210 -18.13 17.42 -11.70
CA ALA A 210 -17.85 16.17 -12.39
C ALA A 210 -19.13 15.68 -13.11
N ARG A 211 -18.92 15.15 -14.33
CA ARG A 211 -19.99 14.62 -15.20
C ARG A 211 -19.67 13.24 -15.74
N GLY A 212 -18.53 12.68 -15.36
CA GLY A 212 -18.14 11.35 -15.80
C GLY A 212 -16.66 11.25 -16.13
N VAL A 213 -16.30 10.18 -16.85
CA VAL A 213 -14.93 9.83 -17.20
C VAL A 213 -14.86 9.43 -18.67
N LEU A 214 -13.86 9.95 -19.38
CA LEU A 214 -13.42 9.45 -20.68
C LEU A 214 -12.31 8.44 -20.46
N ALA A 215 -12.43 7.27 -21.06
CA ALA A 215 -11.51 6.16 -20.94
C ALA A 215 -11.25 5.52 -22.30
N ARG A 216 -10.28 4.62 -22.36
CA ARG A 216 -9.96 3.83 -23.55
C ARG A 216 -9.78 2.37 -23.17
N SER A 217 -10.42 1.46 -23.93
CA SER A 217 -10.25 0.02 -23.74
C SER A 217 -8.88 -0.46 -24.23
N ALA A 218 -8.46 -1.65 -23.81
CA ALA A 218 -7.24 -2.29 -24.31
C ALA A 218 -7.30 -2.57 -25.83
N ALA A 219 -8.50 -2.69 -26.41
CA ALA A 219 -8.73 -2.78 -27.85
C ALA A 219 -8.63 -1.43 -28.58
N GLY A 220 -8.41 -0.34 -27.83
CA GLY A 220 -8.29 1.00 -28.39
C GLY A 220 -9.61 1.76 -28.57
N GLU A 221 -10.74 1.21 -28.12
CA GLU A 221 -12.05 1.82 -28.22
C GLU A 221 -12.25 2.92 -27.16
N ASN A 222 -12.95 3.98 -27.55
CA ASN A 222 -13.33 5.03 -26.60
C ASN A 222 -14.50 4.55 -25.73
N VAL A 223 -14.34 4.71 -24.42
CA VAL A 223 -15.35 4.42 -23.41
C VAL A 223 -15.69 5.73 -22.71
N GLU A 224 -16.96 6.06 -22.66
CA GLU A 224 -17.46 7.21 -21.91
C GLU A 224 -18.45 6.73 -20.87
N VAL A 225 -18.21 7.11 -19.60
CA VAL A 225 -19.13 6.87 -18.48
C VAL A 225 -19.60 8.21 -17.98
N ARG A 226 -20.91 8.45 -18.04
CA ARG A 226 -21.57 9.64 -17.48
C ARG A 226 -22.02 9.31 -16.05
N ALA A 227 -21.62 10.16 -15.09
CA ALA A 227 -21.96 10.01 -13.69
C ALA A 227 -21.90 11.36 -12.96
N ALA A 228 -22.78 11.57 -12.01
CA ALA A 228 -22.77 12.76 -11.16
C ALA A 228 -21.70 12.69 -10.06
N THR A 229 -21.33 11.48 -9.65
CA THR A 229 -20.25 11.20 -8.70
C THR A 229 -19.11 10.51 -9.41
N VAL A 230 -17.89 11.06 -9.30
CA VAL A 230 -16.65 10.46 -9.82
C VAL A 230 -15.67 10.29 -8.67
N VAL A 231 -15.18 9.06 -8.46
CA VAL A 231 -14.18 8.76 -7.43
C VAL A 231 -12.92 8.23 -8.09
N LEU A 232 -11.81 8.93 -7.91
CA LEU A 232 -10.51 8.53 -8.42
C LEU A 232 -9.77 7.70 -7.37
N ALA A 233 -9.33 6.52 -7.77
CA ALA A 233 -8.57 5.58 -6.96
C ALA A 233 -7.51 4.86 -7.82
N ALA A 234 -6.88 5.60 -8.75
CA ALA A 234 -5.87 5.08 -9.68
C ALA A 234 -4.49 4.87 -9.02
N GLY A 235 -4.41 5.06 -7.71
CA GLY A 235 -3.19 4.95 -6.89
C GLY A 235 -2.40 6.26 -6.83
N THR A 236 -1.57 6.36 -5.80
CA THR A 236 -0.84 7.59 -5.43
C THR A 236 -0.02 8.20 -6.57
N VAL A 237 0.48 7.37 -7.49
CA VAL A 237 1.26 7.86 -8.64
C VAL A 237 0.35 8.36 -9.78
N HIS A 238 -0.76 7.66 -10.05
CA HIS A 238 -1.57 7.94 -11.25
C HIS A 238 -2.75 8.87 -11.00
N THR A 239 -3.29 8.91 -9.79
CA THR A 239 -4.40 9.82 -9.43
C THR A 239 -4.05 11.30 -9.64
N PRO A 240 -2.90 11.83 -9.17
CA PRO A 240 -2.57 13.23 -9.43
C PRO A 240 -2.36 13.53 -10.92
N LEU A 241 -1.87 12.56 -11.70
CA LEU A 241 -1.71 12.74 -13.14
C LEU A 241 -3.06 12.79 -13.87
N LEU A 242 -4.03 11.98 -13.43
CA LEU A 242 -5.38 12.00 -13.99
C LEU A 242 -6.09 13.31 -13.63
N LEU A 243 -5.96 13.78 -12.39
CA LEU A 243 -6.47 15.11 -11.98
C LEU A 243 -5.85 16.23 -12.84
N ALA A 244 -4.53 16.26 -12.97
CA ALA A 244 -3.82 17.28 -13.78
C ALA A 244 -4.29 17.29 -15.25
N ARG A 245 -4.38 16.12 -15.88
CA ARG A 245 -4.89 15.97 -17.26
C ARG A 245 -6.34 16.41 -17.41
N SER A 246 -7.10 16.37 -16.32
CA SER A 246 -8.51 16.79 -16.29
C SER A 246 -8.67 18.28 -15.98
N GLY A 247 -7.59 19.00 -15.70
CA GLY A 247 -7.64 20.40 -15.25
C GLY A 247 -8.22 20.56 -13.84
N ALA A 248 -8.08 19.54 -12.98
CA ALA A 248 -8.62 19.49 -11.63
C ALA A 248 -7.52 19.49 -10.56
N GLY A 249 -7.84 19.98 -9.35
CA GLY A 249 -6.98 19.88 -8.16
C GLY A 249 -5.74 20.77 -8.17
N GLY A 250 -5.59 21.67 -9.15
CA GLY A 250 -4.39 22.51 -9.31
C GLY A 250 -4.41 23.82 -8.51
N SER A 251 -5.53 24.21 -7.91
CA SER A 251 -5.72 25.54 -7.30
C SER A 251 -4.76 25.85 -6.16
N SER A 252 -4.42 24.86 -5.34
CA SER A 252 -3.48 25.02 -4.22
C SER A 252 -2.01 24.95 -4.62
N GLY A 253 -1.67 24.52 -5.84
CA GLY A 253 -0.31 24.17 -6.23
C GLY A 253 0.27 22.92 -5.54
N GLN A 254 -0.56 22.18 -4.78
CA GLN A 254 -0.13 20.99 -4.01
C GLN A 254 -0.31 19.67 -4.77
N LEU A 255 -1.00 19.68 -5.91
CA LEU A 255 -1.23 18.47 -6.71
C LEU A 255 0.10 17.85 -7.17
N GLY A 256 0.27 16.56 -6.95
CA GLY A 256 1.49 15.81 -7.23
C GLY A 256 2.62 16.05 -6.24
N ARG A 257 2.45 16.90 -5.22
CA ARG A 257 3.45 17.15 -4.15
C ARG A 257 3.17 16.32 -2.92
N ASN A 258 4.01 16.49 -1.90
CA ASN A 258 3.85 15.83 -0.59
C ASN A 258 3.93 14.30 -0.60
N LEU A 259 4.53 13.72 -1.64
CA LEU A 259 4.74 12.28 -1.70
C LEU A 259 5.55 11.80 -0.49
N SER A 260 4.98 10.90 0.28
CA SER A 260 5.57 10.11 1.34
C SER A 260 5.56 8.64 0.89
N ILE A 261 6.56 7.84 1.25
CA ILE A 261 6.69 6.48 0.69
C ILE A 261 7.01 5.40 1.71
N HIS A 262 7.28 5.74 2.98
CA HIS A 262 7.86 4.85 3.98
C HIS A 262 9.08 4.11 3.40
N PRO A 263 10.20 4.80 3.15
CA PRO A 263 11.37 4.13 2.61
C PRO A 263 11.84 3.06 3.57
N ALA A 264 12.23 1.92 3.01
CA ALA A 264 12.63 0.74 3.75
C ALA A 264 13.91 0.13 3.18
N THR A 265 14.57 -0.70 3.96
CA THR A 265 15.72 -1.47 3.51
C THR A 265 15.70 -2.88 4.07
N ALA A 266 16.37 -3.80 3.38
CA ALA A 266 16.49 -5.20 3.77
C ALA A 266 17.84 -5.45 4.46
N ILE A 267 17.79 -6.05 5.65
CA ILE A 267 18.97 -6.43 6.43
C ILE A 267 18.97 -7.95 6.60
N PHE A 268 20.01 -8.60 6.15
CA PHE A 268 20.12 -10.05 6.23
C PHE A 268 21.02 -10.49 7.39
N ALA A 269 20.78 -11.68 7.89
CA ALA A 269 21.65 -12.34 8.85
C ALA A 269 21.91 -13.80 8.42
N ARG A 270 23.13 -14.26 8.62
CA ARG A 270 23.49 -15.69 8.51
C ARG A 270 23.35 -16.34 9.90
N MET A 271 22.42 -17.28 10.00
CA MET A 271 22.11 -17.97 11.24
C MET A 271 22.87 -19.30 11.34
N PRO A 272 23.17 -19.79 12.55
CA PRO A 272 23.74 -21.12 12.74
C PRO A 272 22.77 -22.27 12.40
N GLN A 273 21.47 -22.05 12.62
CA GLN A 273 20.39 -23.00 12.33
C GLN A 273 19.72 -22.73 10.98
N VAL A 274 18.92 -23.68 10.53
CA VAL A 274 18.05 -23.50 9.35
C VAL A 274 16.89 -22.58 9.73
N VAL A 275 16.67 -21.56 8.91
CA VAL A 275 15.57 -20.58 9.00
C VAL A 275 14.51 -20.84 7.93
N ASP A 276 14.96 -21.08 6.71
CA ASP A 276 14.15 -21.33 5.52
C ASP A 276 13.05 -20.30 5.27
N MET A 277 13.45 -19.12 4.80
CA MET A 277 12.55 -17.99 4.52
C MET A 277 11.50 -18.27 3.43
N SER A 278 11.60 -19.39 2.70
CA SER A 278 10.60 -19.77 1.69
C SER A 278 9.36 -20.44 2.29
N VAL A 279 9.39 -20.76 3.58
CA VAL A 279 8.31 -21.45 4.29
C VAL A 279 7.70 -20.56 5.33
N GLY A 280 6.37 -20.51 5.39
CA GLY A 280 5.61 -19.70 6.32
C GLY A 280 5.16 -18.37 5.72
N VAL A 281 4.60 -17.53 6.55
CA VAL A 281 4.11 -16.20 6.16
C VAL A 281 5.29 -15.25 5.98
N PRO A 282 5.48 -14.62 4.81
CA PRO A 282 6.66 -13.80 4.52
C PRO A 282 6.82 -12.60 5.46
N GLN A 283 5.70 -11.97 5.84
CA GLN A 283 5.65 -10.83 6.73
C GLN A 283 4.68 -11.18 7.86
N SER A 284 5.22 -11.62 8.98
CA SER A 284 4.47 -12.27 10.06
C SER A 284 4.77 -11.75 11.46
N PHE A 285 5.82 -10.95 11.61
CA PHE A 285 6.31 -10.47 12.92
C PHE A 285 6.83 -9.04 12.79
N TYR A 286 6.64 -8.23 13.83
CA TYR A 286 7.13 -6.86 13.89
C TYR A 286 7.83 -6.58 15.23
N VAL A 287 8.67 -5.55 15.23
CA VAL A 287 9.26 -4.93 16.42
C VAL A 287 9.01 -3.43 16.29
N ASP A 288 8.26 -2.85 17.21
CA ASP A 288 7.82 -1.45 17.20
C ASP A 288 8.37 -0.62 18.35
N GLU A 289 9.33 -1.15 19.11
CA GLU A 289 10.04 -0.48 20.21
C GLU A 289 10.45 0.96 19.86
N PHE A 290 10.84 1.20 18.61
CA PHE A 290 11.34 2.48 18.13
C PHE A 290 10.32 3.28 17.30
N ALA A 291 9.04 2.95 17.38
CA ALA A 291 8.00 3.64 16.60
C ALA A 291 7.89 5.13 16.94
N ALA A 292 8.19 5.52 18.19
CA ALA A 292 8.26 6.93 18.61
C ALA A 292 9.47 7.66 18.01
N GLU A 293 10.56 6.95 17.69
CA GLU A 293 11.74 7.47 17.01
C GLU A 293 11.57 7.54 15.49
N GLY A 294 10.44 7.06 14.97
CA GLY A 294 10.06 7.14 13.56
C GLY A 294 10.54 5.96 12.70
N PHE A 295 10.78 4.79 13.28
CA PHE A 295 11.04 3.56 12.53
C PHE A 295 10.56 2.31 13.24
N MET A 296 10.33 1.26 12.47
CA MET A 296 9.97 -0.06 12.96
C MET A 296 10.60 -1.16 12.10
N PHE A 297 10.59 -2.37 12.61
CA PHE A 297 11.09 -3.54 11.89
C PHE A 297 9.94 -4.50 11.59
N GLU A 298 9.92 -5.01 10.37
CA GLU A 298 8.98 -6.05 9.95
C GLU A 298 9.75 -7.24 9.38
N GLY A 299 9.28 -8.43 9.68
CA GLY A 299 9.77 -9.61 8.99
C GLY A 299 9.56 -9.46 7.49
N ALA A 300 10.56 -9.80 6.70
CA ALA A 300 10.42 -9.94 5.27
C ALA A 300 10.98 -11.29 4.86
N ALA A 301 10.30 -12.01 3.99
CA ALA A 301 10.71 -13.32 3.55
C ALA A 301 10.19 -13.56 2.13
N GLY A 302 10.67 -14.58 1.48
CA GLY A 302 10.21 -14.92 0.13
C GLY A 302 11.05 -16.05 -0.47
N PRO A 303 10.68 -16.54 -1.65
CA PRO A 303 11.43 -17.57 -2.34
C PRO A 303 12.87 -17.12 -2.66
N PRO A 304 13.79 -18.05 -2.93
CA PRO A 304 15.21 -17.74 -3.17
C PRO A 304 15.45 -16.62 -4.19
N ALA A 305 14.70 -16.59 -5.29
CA ALA A 305 14.85 -15.55 -6.32
C ALA A 305 14.50 -14.16 -5.80
N TYR A 306 13.48 -14.04 -4.94
CA TYR A 306 13.11 -12.76 -4.30
C TYR A 306 14.20 -12.29 -3.32
N ALA A 307 14.72 -13.20 -2.49
CA ALA A 307 15.81 -12.90 -1.56
C ALA A 307 17.10 -12.48 -2.30
N ALA A 308 17.43 -13.16 -3.41
CA ALA A 308 18.59 -12.83 -4.22
C ALA A 308 18.57 -11.40 -4.77
N MET A 309 17.38 -10.88 -5.12
CA MET A 309 17.23 -9.49 -5.60
C MET A 309 17.49 -8.45 -4.50
N ALA A 310 17.15 -8.79 -3.25
CA ALA A 310 17.29 -7.88 -2.11
C ALA A 310 18.67 -7.98 -1.42
N LEU A 311 19.39 -9.08 -1.59
CA LEU A 311 20.67 -9.34 -0.92
C LEU A 311 21.72 -8.28 -1.28
N PRO A 312 22.34 -7.60 -0.29
CA PRO A 312 23.26 -6.47 -0.55
C PRO A 312 24.69 -6.92 -0.92
N LEU A 313 24.83 -8.02 -1.63
CA LEU A 313 26.10 -8.59 -2.05
C LEU A 313 26.16 -8.72 -3.57
N THR A 314 27.37 -8.86 -4.12
CA THR A 314 27.60 -9.06 -5.55
C THR A 314 28.64 -10.17 -5.79
N GLY A 315 28.69 -10.70 -7.01
CA GLY A 315 29.70 -11.65 -7.44
C GLY A 315 29.76 -12.91 -6.57
N ARG A 316 30.97 -13.34 -6.22
CA ARG A 316 31.22 -14.56 -5.45
C ARG A 316 30.56 -14.55 -4.07
N ALA A 317 30.61 -13.41 -3.35
CA ALA A 317 30.01 -13.30 -2.03
C ALA A 317 28.47 -13.46 -2.06
N HIS A 318 27.82 -12.97 -3.12
CA HIS A 318 26.39 -13.19 -3.36
C HIS A 318 26.09 -14.68 -3.62
N ALA A 319 26.86 -15.34 -4.49
CA ALA A 319 26.67 -16.75 -4.79
C ALA A 319 26.85 -17.64 -3.54
N GLU A 320 27.88 -17.37 -2.74
CA GLU A 320 28.15 -18.09 -1.48
C GLU A 320 27.02 -17.90 -0.45
N ALA A 321 26.47 -16.68 -0.33
CA ALA A 321 25.35 -16.42 0.55
C ALA A 321 24.07 -17.14 0.07
N MET A 322 23.80 -17.13 -1.24
CA MET A 322 22.65 -17.82 -1.82
C MET A 322 22.77 -19.35 -1.76
N ALA A 323 23.98 -19.92 -1.83
CA ALA A 323 24.20 -21.35 -1.61
C ALA A 323 23.77 -21.78 -0.19
N ASP A 324 23.83 -20.88 0.78
CA ASP A 324 23.40 -21.10 2.17
C ASP A 324 22.03 -20.42 2.49
N TYR A 325 21.21 -20.17 1.47
CA TYR A 325 19.93 -19.45 1.57
C TYR A 325 19.06 -19.91 2.75
N ARG A 326 18.98 -21.22 3.00
CA ARG A 326 18.17 -21.78 4.09
C ARG A 326 18.62 -21.36 5.49
N ARG A 327 19.82 -20.78 5.63
CA ARG A 327 20.32 -20.22 6.91
C ARG A 327 20.28 -18.70 6.94
N LEU A 328 19.75 -18.06 5.91
CA LEU A 328 19.53 -16.61 5.92
C LEU A 328 18.25 -16.27 6.65
N ALA A 329 18.28 -15.19 7.44
CA ALA A 329 17.14 -14.47 7.94
C ALA A 329 17.12 -13.07 7.32
N LEU A 330 15.93 -12.46 7.16
CA LEU A 330 15.74 -11.16 6.55
C LEU A 330 14.76 -10.33 7.36
N PHE A 331 15.19 -9.10 7.73
CA PHE A 331 14.32 -8.09 8.35
C PHE A 331 14.30 -6.80 7.55
N GLY A 332 13.11 -6.24 7.39
CA GLY A 332 12.91 -4.90 6.86
C GLY A 332 13.01 -3.86 7.98
N LEU A 333 13.80 -2.81 7.73
CA LEU A 333 13.74 -1.57 8.49
C LEU A 333 12.90 -0.58 7.68
N MET A 334 11.76 -0.15 8.21
CA MET A 334 10.87 0.84 7.62
C MET A 334 10.92 2.15 8.41
N VAL A 335 11.06 3.27 7.70
CA VAL A 335 11.11 4.61 8.29
C VAL A 335 9.81 5.37 8.01
N SER A 336 9.24 5.97 9.05
CA SER A 336 8.15 6.95 8.93
C SER A 336 8.75 8.27 8.45
N ASP A 337 8.72 8.48 7.12
CA ASP A 337 9.47 9.53 6.48
C ASP A 337 8.94 10.95 6.77
N SER A 338 9.87 11.87 7.04
CA SER A 338 9.65 13.32 7.06
C SER A 338 9.94 13.96 5.69
N SER A 339 10.73 13.29 4.86
CA SER A 339 11.01 13.68 3.48
C SER A 339 9.75 13.73 2.64
N ARG A 340 9.71 14.64 1.66
CA ARG A 340 8.57 14.78 0.75
C ARG A 340 9.05 14.81 -0.69
N GLY A 341 8.44 13.94 -1.49
CA GLY A 341 8.67 13.87 -2.92
C GLY A 341 7.54 14.51 -3.73
N SER A 342 7.57 14.21 -5.02
CA SER A 342 6.55 14.69 -5.96
C SER A 342 6.36 13.73 -7.13
N VAL A 343 5.20 13.83 -7.77
CA VAL A 343 4.84 13.09 -8.96
C VAL A 343 4.36 14.06 -10.03
N HIS A 344 4.95 14.00 -11.21
CA HIS A 344 4.50 14.78 -12.37
C HIS A 344 4.54 13.94 -13.65
N ALA A 345 3.87 14.44 -14.68
CA ALA A 345 3.92 13.85 -16.02
C ALA A 345 5.03 14.48 -16.88
N ILE A 346 5.77 13.63 -17.60
CA ILE A 346 6.53 14.04 -18.78
C ILE A 346 5.94 13.27 -19.96
N GLY A 347 5.16 13.94 -20.80
CA GLY A 347 4.30 13.28 -21.77
C GLY A 347 3.25 12.39 -21.05
N GLU A 348 3.21 11.10 -21.39
CA GLU A 348 2.32 10.14 -20.74
C GLU A 348 2.97 9.41 -19.54
N ARG A 349 4.26 9.60 -19.29
CA ARG A 349 5.01 8.88 -18.26
C ARG A 349 4.96 9.62 -16.93
N ALA A 350 4.81 8.87 -15.85
CA ALA A 350 5.00 9.37 -14.49
C ALA A 350 6.50 9.56 -14.19
N VAL A 351 6.85 10.72 -13.66
CA VAL A 351 8.16 10.97 -13.05
C VAL A 351 7.96 11.16 -11.56
N ILE A 352 8.58 10.30 -10.78
CA ILE A 352 8.49 10.28 -9.33
C ILE A 352 9.81 10.81 -8.79
N ARG A 353 9.79 11.97 -8.14
CA ARG A 353 10.98 12.55 -7.52
C ARG A 353 10.91 12.36 -6.01
N TYR A 354 12.00 11.86 -5.44
CA TYR A 354 12.13 11.72 -3.99
C TYR A 354 13.60 11.75 -3.59
N ASP A 355 13.93 12.64 -2.67
CA ASP A 355 15.26 12.75 -2.07
C ASP A 355 15.15 12.43 -0.57
N LEU A 356 16.04 11.57 -0.07
CA LEU A 356 16.08 11.22 1.35
C LEU A 356 16.69 12.38 2.15
N GLY A 357 15.90 12.98 3.02
CA GLY A 357 16.32 14.08 3.88
C GLY A 357 17.25 13.64 5.02
N ARG A 358 17.86 14.62 5.67
CA ARG A 358 18.83 14.39 6.76
C ARG A 358 18.23 13.62 7.93
N GLU A 359 17.02 13.97 8.32
CA GLU A 359 16.33 13.34 9.46
C GLU A 359 16.07 11.86 9.20
N ASP A 360 15.53 11.51 8.02
CA ASP A 360 15.27 10.13 7.65
C ASP A 360 16.57 9.33 7.47
N LEU A 361 17.64 9.96 6.98
CA LEU A 361 18.96 9.32 6.96
C LEU A 361 19.45 8.98 8.38
N MET A 362 19.21 9.86 9.36
CA MET A 362 19.58 9.58 10.75
C MET A 362 18.73 8.42 11.32
N ARG A 363 17.44 8.35 11.00
CA ARG A 363 16.57 7.20 11.35
C ARG A 363 17.09 5.90 10.74
N PHE A 364 17.53 5.91 9.49
CA PHE A 364 18.14 4.72 8.86
C PHE A 364 19.43 4.31 9.56
N ARG A 365 20.30 5.26 9.90
CA ARG A 365 21.54 4.97 10.62
C ARG A 365 21.27 4.32 11.98
N ALA A 366 20.38 4.90 12.77
CA ALA A 366 19.97 4.36 14.06
C ALA A 366 19.27 2.99 13.90
N GLY A 367 18.29 2.89 13.01
CA GLY A 367 17.54 1.65 12.79
C GLY A 367 18.41 0.48 12.33
N MET A 368 19.40 0.71 11.44
CA MET A 368 20.33 -0.35 11.03
C MET A 368 21.16 -0.89 12.20
N GLU A 369 21.59 -0.02 13.14
CA GLU A 369 22.28 -0.45 14.36
C GLU A 369 21.36 -1.31 15.24
N ARG A 370 20.10 -0.91 15.40
CA ARG A 370 19.12 -1.66 16.21
C ARG A 370 18.76 -3.02 15.58
N VAL A 371 18.54 -3.09 14.25
CA VAL A 371 18.33 -4.40 13.59
C VAL A 371 19.57 -5.29 13.72
N ARG A 372 20.78 -4.72 13.62
CA ARG A 372 22.03 -5.46 13.85
C ARG A 372 22.08 -6.03 15.25
N GLU A 373 21.75 -5.24 16.26
CA GLU A 373 21.66 -5.67 17.68
C GLU A 373 20.65 -6.79 17.85
N LEU A 374 19.44 -6.64 17.31
CA LEU A 374 18.38 -7.66 17.33
C LEU A 374 18.87 -9.00 16.77
N LEU A 375 19.51 -8.96 15.60
CA LEU A 375 19.94 -10.18 14.92
C LEU A 375 21.09 -10.88 15.64
N TYR A 376 22.06 -10.13 16.21
CA TYR A 376 23.10 -10.73 17.05
C TYR A 376 22.53 -11.27 18.37
N ALA A 377 21.59 -10.58 18.99
CA ALA A 377 20.87 -11.10 20.16
C ALA A 377 20.12 -12.40 19.83
N ALA A 378 19.62 -12.55 18.61
CA ALA A 378 19.02 -13.79 18.11
C ALA A 378 20.03 -14.91 17.80
N GLY A 379 21.36 -14.65 17.90
CA GLY A 379 22.42 -15.61 17.68
C GLY A 379 22.96 -15.65 16.24
N ALA A 380 22.82 -14.57 15.48
CA ALA A 380 23.38 -14.48 14.13
C ALA A 380 24.92 -14.59 14.15
N ARG A 381 25.48 -15.34 13.21
CA ARG A 381 26.94 -15.42 12.98
C ARG A 381 27.47 -14.19 12.25
N LYS A 382 26.69 -13.62 11.35
CA LYS A 382 27.04 -12.45 10.55
C LYS A 382 25.77 -11.70 10.17
N VAL A 383 25.81 -10.37 10.26
CA VAL A 383 24.76 -9.48 9.77
C VAL A 383 25.27 -8.78 8.50
N LEU A 384 24.44 -8.75 7.47
CA LEU A 384 24.73 -8.16 6.18
C LEU A 384 23.87 -6.91 6.02
N LEU A 385 24.48 -5.76 6.22
CA LEU A 385 23.83 -4.45 6.08
C LEU A 385 23.75 -4.03 4.61
N PRO A 386 22.76 -3.22 4.24
CA PRO A 386 22.56 -2.72 2.87
C PRO A 386 23.51 -1.55 2.54
N LEU A 387 24.79 -1.71 2.87
CA LEU A 387 25.86 -0.71 2.76
C LEU A 387 27.05 -1.29 1.99
N PRO A 388 27.88 -0.44 1.37
CA PRO A 388 29.16 -0.86 0.84
C PRO A 388 30.05 -1.48 1.92
N GLU A 389 30.93 -2.39 1.51
CA GLU A 389 31.86 -3.05 2.42
C GLU A 389 32.70 -2.04 3.20
N GLY A 390 32.81 -2.24 4.51
CA GLY A 390 33.57 -1.36 5.43
C GLY A 390 32.82 -0.12 5.93
N VAL A 391 31.70 0.25 5.31
CA VAL A 391 30.91 1.41 5.77
C VAL A 391 30.07 1.03 6.98
N GLN A 392 30.21 1.80 8.07
CA GLN A 392 29.39 1.62 9.28
C GLN A 392 28.08 2.42 9.17
N PRO A 393 26.98 1.97 9.79
CA PRO A 393 25.67 2.67 9.73
C PRO A 393 25.79 4.17 10.06
N ARG A 394 26.51 4.54 11.10
CA ARG A 394 26.70 5.95 11.52
C ARG A 394 27.35 6.84 10.45
N GLU A 395 28.11 6.24 9.54
CA GLU A 395 28.88 6.93 8.49
C GLU A 395 28.14 6.92 7.14
N ALA A 396 27.11 6.07 7.01
CA ALA A 396 26.39 5.88 5.77
C ALA A 396 25.85 7.19 5.19
N ARG A 397 26.03 7.40 3.90
CA ARG A 397 25.45 8.52 3.15
C ARG A 397 24.19 8.05 2.43
N ALA A 398 23.26 8.95 2.15
CA ALA A 398 22.01 8.60 1.47
C ALA A 398 22.25 7.79 0.17
N ARG A 399 23.22 8.18 -0.64
CA ARG A 399 23.59 7.52 -1.91
C ARG A 399 24.12 6.08 -1.77
N GLU A 400 24.52 5.69 -0.56
CA GLU A 400 25.07 4.36 -0.26
C GLU A 400 24.00 3.37 0.19
N LEU A 401 22.81 3.87 0.53
CA LEU A 401 21.68 3.06 0.96
C LEU A 401 20.99 2.37 -0.23
N LYS A 402 20.72 1.08 -0.13
CA LYS A 402 19.83 0.36 -1.03
C LYS A 402 18.43 0.40 -0.44
N LEU A 403 17.55 1.20 -1.03
CA LEU A 403 16.20 1.43 -0.52
C LEU A 403 15.13 0.91 -1.49
N MET A 404 14.01 0.53 -0.90
CA MET A 404 12.75 0.23 -1.57
C MET A 404 11.61 0.88 -0.78
N ALA A 405 10.46 1.05 -1.39
CA ALA A 405 9.29 1.58 -0.72
C ALA A 405 8.02 0.93 -1.30
N PHE A 406 7.01 0.77 -0.46
CA PHE A 406 5.79 0.06 -0.84
C PHE A 406 4.52 0.84 -0.49
N HIS A 407 4.67 2.01 0.11
CA HIS A 407 3.59 2.78 0.73
C HIS A 407 3.53 4.22 0.22
N PRO A 408 3.39 4.46 -1.12
CA PRO A 408 3.27 5.82 -1.62
C PRO A 408 1.95 6.46 -1.16
N LEU A 409 2.03 7.69 -0.62
CA LEU A 409 0.92 8.46 -0.02
C LEU A 409 1.05 9.95 -0.38
N GLY A 410 -0.04 10.72 -0.27
CA GLY A 410 -0.04 12.16 -0.08
C GLY A 410 0.00 13.04 -1.34
N THR A 411 0.00 12.51 -2.54
CA THR A 411 0.16 13.30 -3.79
C THR A 411 -1.07 14.12 -4.20
N ALA A 412 -2.21 13.89 -3.56
CA ALA A 412 -3.41 14.72 -3.62
C ALA A 412 -3.97 14.86 -2.20
N ARG A 413 -3.11 15.21 -1.23
CA ARG A 413 -3.43 15.12 0.19
C ARG A 413 -4.67 15.91 0.58
N ALA A 414 -5.42 15.36 1.53
CA ALA A 414 -6.51 16.05 2.19
C ALA A 414 -5.96 17.10 3.20
N ASP A 415 -6.61 18.25 3.24
CA ASP A 415 -6.40 19.34 4.20
C ASP A 415 -7.66 20.22 4.19
N ALA A 416 -8.15 20.65 5.34
CA ALA A 416 -9.33 21.53 5.41
C ALA A 416 -9.10 22.86 4.65
N SER A 417 -7.86 23.33 4.57
CA SER A 417 -7.50 24.53 3.81
C SER A 417 -7.28 24.20 2.32
N ALA A 418 -8.04 24.85 1.46
CA ALA A 418 -7.89 24.76 0.00
C ALA A 418 -6.54 25.31 -0.51
N GLU A 419 -5.77 26.01 0.30
CA GLU A 419 -4.42 26.50 -0.02
C GLU A 419 -3.34 25.46 0.26
N ARG A 420 -3.58 24.57 1.22
CA ARG A 420 -2.61 23.58 1.70
C ARG A 420 -2.87 22.17 1.20
N GLY A 421 -4.11 21.87 0.76
CA GLY A 421 -4.54 20.58 0.27
C GLY A 421 -5.08 20.59 -1.14
N VAL A 422 -5.27 19.42 -1.71
CA VAL A 422 -5.97 19.18 -2.98
C VAL A 422 -7.41 18.80 -2.70
N LEU A 423 -7.63 18.11 -1.56
CA LEU A 423 -8.93 17.60 -1.12
C LEU A 423 -9.32 18.20 0.20
N ASP A 424 -10.62 18.34 0.44
CA ASP A 424 -11.16 18.64 1.77
C ASP A 424 -11.12 17.41 2.70
N GLY A 425 -11.55 17.57 3.95
CA GLY A 425 -11.58 16.50 4.95
C GLY A 425 -12.54 15.33 4.60
N ASP A 426 -13.39 15.51 3.60
CA ASP A 426 -14.31 14.49 3.07
C ASP A 426 -13.82 13.92 1.75
N LEU A 427 -12.52 14.10 1.43
CA LEU A 427 -11.83 13.61 0.23
C LEU A 427 -12.39 14.17 -1.09
N ARG A 428 -13.15 15.27 -1.07
CA ARG A 428 -13.63 15.95 -2.26
C ARG A 428 -12.56 16.93 -2.76
N VAL A 429 -12.38 17.01 -4.07
CA VAL A 429 -11.47 17.98 -4.68
C VAL A 429 -11.97 19.40 -4.40
N HIS A 430 -11.14 20.24 -3.79
CA HIS A 430 -11.48 21.63 -3.47
C HIS A 430 -12.00 22.40 -4.70
N GLY A 431 -13.09 23.14 -4.53
CA GLY A 431 -13.71 23.94 -5.58
C GLY A 431 -14.49 23.15 -6.63
N LEU A 432 -14.55 21.82 -6.55
CA LEU A 432 -15.29 20.96 -7.49
C LEU A 432 -16.41 20.19 -6.77
N GLN A 433 -17.52 20.00 -7.47
CA GLN A 433 -18.62 19.17 -7.00
C GLN A 433 -18.59 17.79 -7.67
N GLY A 434 -18.88 16.74 -6.91
CA GLY A 434 -19.00 15.39 -7.42
C GLY A 434 -17.67 14.72 -7.82
N LEU A 435 -16.50 15.30 -7.47
CA LEU A 435 -15.18 14.72 -7.72
C LEU A 435 -14.44 14.44 -6.41
N TYR A 436 -14.05 13.18 -6.20
CA TYR A 436 -13.43 12.68 -4.98
C TYR A 436 -12.18 11.86 -5.28
N VAL A 437 -11.33 11.67 -4.28
CA VAL A 437 -10.16 10.76 -4.34
C VAL A 437 -10.21 9.79 -3.17
N ALA A 438 -10.10 8.50 -3.44
CA ALA A 438 -10.20 7.45 -2.42
C ALA A 438 -9.04 6.43 -2.52
N ASP A 439 -7.81 6.90 -2.53
CA ASP A 439 -6.61 6.05 -2.51
C ASP A 439 -5.49 6.67 -1.67
N GLY A 440 -4.29 6.12 -1.73
CA GLY A 440 -3.14 6.63 -0.99
C GLY A 440 -2.77 8.08 -1.31
N ALA A 441 -3.20 8.63 -2.47
CA ALA A 441 -2.95 10.03 -2.80
C ALA A 441 -3.64 10.99 -1.83
N ALA A 442 -4.79 10.60 -1.29
CA ALA A 442 -5.59 11.40 -0.36
C ALA A 442 -5.01 11.47 1.06
N VAL A 443 -4.21 10.48 1.46
CA VAL A 443 -3.68 10.34 2.82
C VAL A 443 -2.77 11.52 3.17
N PRO A 444 -3.03 12.28 4.25
CA PRO A 444 -2.37 13.56 4.51
C PRO A 444 -0.86 13.47 4.77
N SER A 445 -0.41 12.38 5.37
CA SER A 445 0.98 12.26 5.83
C SER A 445 1.46 10.81 5.90
N SER A 446 2.76 10.62 6.13
CA SER A 446 3.35 9.34 6.55
C SER A 446 2.62 8.79 7.79
N LEU A 447 2.35 7.49 7.79
CA LEU A 447 1.64 6.79 8.88
C LEU A 447 2.60 6.15 9.89
N GLY A 448 3.78 5.74 9.42
CA GLY A 448 4.70 4.90 10.19
C GLY A 448 4.28 3.42 10.25
N VAL A 449 3.17 3.07 9.58
CA VAL A 449 2.65 1.69 9.47
C VAL A 449 2.12 1.44 8.05
N ASN A 450 1.85 0.18 7.71
CA ASN A 450 1.31 -0.23 6.41
C ASN A 450 -0.07 0.40 6.15
N PRO A 451 -0.32 1.07 5.02
CA PRO A 451 -1.46 1.98 4.84
C PRO A 451 -2.75 1.32 4.38
N GLN A 452 -2.78 0.01 4.10
CA GLN A 452 -3.93 -0.64 3.46
C GLN A 452 -5.24 -0.39 4.21
N LEU A 453 -5.30 -0.66 5.52
CA LEU A 453 -6.52 -0.45 6.31
C LEU A 453 -6.91 1.02 6.38
N THR A 454 -5.93 1.93 6.49
CA THR A 454 -6.18 3.38 6.50
C THR A 454 -6.87 3.83 5.22
N ILE A 455 -6.35 3.43 4.05
CA ILE A 455 -6.94 3.77 2.74
C ILE A 455 -8.36 3.20 2.64
N MET A 456 -8.56 1.95 3.04
CA MET A 456 -9.87 1.29 2.95
C MET A 456 -10.88 1.86 3.94
N ALA A 457 -10.47 2.22 5.16
CA ALA A 457 -11.33 2.87 6.14
C ALA A 457 -11.77 4.28 5.70
N LEU A 458 -10.85 5.08 5.15
CA LEU A 458 -11.17 6.38 4.55
C LEU A 458 -12.12 6.24 3.35
N ALA A 459 -11.92 5.22 2.50
CA ALA A 459 -12.79 4.91 1.37
C ALA A 459 -14.20 4.50 1.84
N THR A 460 -14.29 3.70 2.91
CA THR A 460 -15.58 3.32 3.53
C THR A 460 -16.29 4.56 4.10
N ARG A 461 -15.55 5.41 4.82
CA ARG A 461 -16.08 6.68 5.36
C ARG A 461 -16.62 7.58 4.24
N LEU A 462 -15.89 7.74 3.13
CA LEU A 462 -16.35 8.48 1.96
C LEU A 462 -17.64 7.90 1.40
N ALA A 463 -17.68 6.58 1.18
CA ALA A 463 -18.88 5.93 0.63
C ALA A 463 -20.11 6.12 1.54
N HIS A 464 -19.95 5.99 2.87
CA HIS A 464 -21.03 6.24 3.82
C HIS A 464 -21.52 7.71 3.75
N LYS A 465 -20.62 8.68 3.65
CA LYS A 465 -21.00 10.10 3.46
C LYS A 465 -21.78 10.32 2.16
N LEU A 466 -21.34 9.71 1.06
CA LEU A 466 -22.05 9.78 -0.23
C LEU A 466 -23.45 9.18 -0.19
N LEU A 467 -23.66 8.18 0.66
CA LEU A 467 -24.96 7.54 0.90
C LEU A 467 -25.80 8.26 1.95
N GLY A 468 -25.29 9.34 2.57
CA GLY A 468 -25.98 10.02 3.69
C GLY A 468 -26.11 9.15 4.94
N ARG A 469 -25.18 8.21 5.18
CA ARG A 469 -25.15 7.30 6.33
C ARG A 469 -24.22 7.82 7.41
N GLU A 470 -24.61 7.69 8.68
CA GLU A 470 -23.73 7.94 9.82
C GLU A 470 -22.79 6.75 10.09
N ALA A 471 -21.68 7.03 10.81
CA ALA A 471 -20.79 5.99 11.30
C ALA A 471 -21.56 4.98 12.16
N GLY A 472 -21.43 3.68 11.88
CA GLY A 472 -22.11 2.63 12.65
C GLY A 472 -23.47 2.17 12.11
N SER A 473 -24.05 2.82 11.09
CA SER A 473 -25.26 2.30 10.46
C SER A 473 -24.95 0.99 9.70
N SER A 474 -25.27 -0.14 10.31
CA SER A 474 -25.28 -1.43 9.62
C SER A 474 -26.39 -1.41 8.57
N ALA A 475 -26.12 -1.87 7.36
CA ALA A 475 -27.17 -2.27 6.42
C ALA A 475 -27.87 -3.51 7.01
N VAL A 476 -28.87 -3.27 7.83
CA VAL A 476 -29.85 -4.32 8.16
C VAL A 476 -30.52 -4.66 6.82
N ALA A 477 -30.27 -5.86 6.31
CA ALA A 477 -30.98 -6.41 5.19
C ALA A 477 -32.48 -6.20 5.44
N ARG A 478 -33.13 -5.40 4.62
CA ARG A 478 -34.58 -5.43 4.51
C ARG A 478 -34.89 -6.79 3.89
N SER A 479 -35.11 -7.80 4.76
CA SER A 479 -35.82 -8.99 4.43
C SER A 479 -37.21 -8.53 3.99
N THR A 480 -37.46 -8.51 2.70
CA THR A 480 -38.80 -8.49 2.16
C THR A 480 -39.41 -9.81 2.50
N ALA A 481 -40.14 -9.87 3.64
CA ALA A 481 -41.21 -10.84 3.81
C ALA A 481 -42.31 -10.41 2.83
N GLY A 482 -42.72 -11.32 1.95
CA GLY A 482 -43.81 -11.18 0.99
C GLY A 482 -43.73 -12.31 -0.01
#